data_5447a98e1ff6b62a067bf6cf56f994e8
#
_entry.id   5447a98e1ff6b62a067bf6cf56f994e8
#
_cell.length_a   1.000
_cell.length_b   1.000
_cell.length_c   1.000
_cell.angle_alpha   90.00
_cell.angle_beta   90.00
_cell.angle_gamma   90.00
#
_symmetry.space_group_name_H-M   'P 1'
#
loop_
_entity.id
_entity.type
_entity.pdbx_description
1 polymer ?
#
loop_
_entity_poly.entity_id
_entity_poly.type
_entity_poly.pdbx_seq_one_letter_code
_entity_poly.pdbx_strand_id
1 'polypeptide(L)'
;PGAGDRSDGLLARINLGEVMYELTDATFDSHWQVWLYEFAMSGKRIKGSEGLLLSRRYSGFNKPVGSAQPEVINADHNHLSVLFRPYHALKLFRQMEEGIHPEKELGRFLQDRTSFNKAPAVEATVEYQLSNGGVSTLAVMNTFLPHRSDGVHLMRESLLPFFESALMIGSPAGSLDQLLPPSPSPLRLATSPPNEQI
;
A
#
# COMPACT_ATOMS: atom_id res chain seq x y z
N PRO A 1 -19.39 12.62 -9.36
CA PRO A 1 -19.41 12.84 -7.94
C PRO A 1 -20.07 11.64 -7.32
N GLY A 2 -19.29 10.57 -7.05
CA GLY A 2 -19.73 9.38 -6.37
C GLY A 2 -19.66 9.66 -4.89
N ALA A 3 -20.81 9.79 -4.23
CA ALA A 3 -20.91 9.51 -2.82
C ALA A 3 -20.45 8.06 -2.67
N GLY A 4 -19.29 7.81 -2.04
CA GLY A 4 -18.87 6.48 -1.64
C GLY A 4 -20.04 5.86 -0.88
N ASP A 5 -20.35 4.62 -1.18
CA ASP A 5 -21.44 3.90 -0.57
C ASP A 5 -21.23 3.98 0.95
N ARG A 6 -22.21 4.53 1.69
CA ARG A 6 -22.14 4.68 3.16
C ARG A 6 -22.06 3.33 3.90
N SER A 7 -22.11 2.23 3.16
CA SER A 7 -21.88 0.88 3.68
C SER A 7 -20.39 0.58 3.91
N ASP A 8 -19.48 1.30 3.23
CA ASP A 8 -18.04 1.13 3.42
C ASP A 8 -17.65 1.73 4.77
N GLY A 9 -17.27 0.87 5.70
CA GLY A 9 -16.85 1.27 7.05
C GLY A 9 -17.92 1.18 8.14
N LEU A 10 -19.18 0.82 7.85
CA LEU A 10 -20.18 0.59 8.88
C LEU A 10 -19.82 -0.64 9.72
N LEU A 11 -19.53 -0.42 11.01
CA LEU A 11 -19.18 -1.48 11.96
C LEU A 11 -20.39 -2.03 12.71
N ALA A 12 -21.30 -1.14 13.14
CA ALA A 12 -22.47 -1.53 13.91
C ALA A 12 -23.56 -0.46 13.88
N ARG A 13 -24.81 -0.88 14.15
CA ARG A 13 -25.92 0.01 14.49
C ARG A 13 -26.27 -0.19 15.96
N ILE A 14 -26.32 0.89 16.72
CA ILE A 14 -26.52 0.88 18.16
C ILE A 14 -27.79 1.66 18.45
N ASN A 15 -28.76 1.03 19.13
CA ASN A 15 -29.98 1.69 19.62
C ASN A 15 -29.75 2.15 21.06
N LEU A 16 -29.81 3.46 21.29
CA LEU A 16 -29.81 4.04 22.63
C LEU A 16 -31.16 4.74 22.87
N GLY A 17 -32.09 4.01 23.49
CA GLY A 17 -33.46 4.45 23.62
C GLY A 17 -34.19 4.47 22.27
N GLU A 18 -34.72 5.63 21.87
CA GLU A 18 -35.41 5.82 20.59
C GLU A 18 -34.48 6.27 19.43
N VAL A 19 -33.20 6.48 19.73
CA VAL A 19 -32.23 6.99 18.75
C VAL A 19 -31.34 5.87 18.28
N MET A 20 -31.22 5.72 16.95
CA MET A 20 -30.29 4.80 16.29
C MET A 20 -29.01 5.54 15.94
N TYR A 21 -27.90 4.99 16.35
CA TYR A 21 -26.55 5.46 16.01
C TYR A 21 -25.85 4.47 15.09
N GLU A 22 -25.06 4.96 14.18
CA GLU A 22 -24.17 4.17 13.34
C GLU A 22 -22.73 4.34 13.85
N LEU A 23 -22.10 3.24 14.20
CA LEU A 23 -20.66 3.18 14.49
C LEU A 23 -19.93 2.88 13.19
N THR A 24 -19.07 3.79 12.77
CA THR A 24 -18.31 3.66 11.53
C THR A 24 -16.81 3.64 11.80
N ASP A 25 -16.06 2.97 10.95
CA ASP A 25 -14.60 3.05 10.92
C ASP A 25 -14.18 4.44 10.42
N ALA A 26 -13.56 5.23 11.29
CA ALA A 26 -13.13 6.59 10.98
C ALA A 26 -12.12 6.67 9.83
N THR A 27 -11.44 5.58 9.50
CA THR A 27 -10.49 5.57 8.38
C THR A 27 -11.17 5.76 7.02
N PHE A 28 -12.49 5.55 6.92
CA PHE A 28 -13.29 5.85 5.72
C PHE A 28 -13.84 7.28 5.70
N ASP A 29 -13.70 8.04 6.80
CA ASP A 29 -14.12 9.44 6.83
C ASP A 29 -13.12 10.32 6.06
N SER A 30 -13.63 11.06 5.08
CA SER A 30 -12.81 11.91 4.23
C SER A 30 -12.09 13.04 4.98
N HIS A 31 -12.71 13.59 6.04
CA HIS A 31 -12.08 14.63 6.86
C HIS A 31 -10.92 14.05 7.66
N TRP A 32 -11.10 12.84 8.20
CA TRP A 32 -10.03 12.13 8.89
C TRP A 32 -8.88 11.80 7.95
N GLN A 33 -9.15 11.36 6.72
CA GLN A 33 -8.15 11.08 5.70
C GLN A 33 -7.36 12.34 5.32
N VAL A 34 -8.05 13.47 5.13
CA VAL A 34 -7.40 14.77 4.88
C VAL A 34 -6.55 15.20 6.07
N TRP A 35 -7.07 15.06 7.29
CA TRP A 35 -6.31 15.37 8.50
C TRP A 35 -5.03 14.51 8.60
N LEU A 36 -5.10 13.20 8.33
CA LEU A 36 -3.95 12.32 8.37
C LEU A 36 -2.92 12.69 7.30
N TYR A 37 -3.38 13.03 6.10
CA TYR A 37 -2.54 13.53 5.02
C TYR A 37 -1.83 14.82 5.43
N GLU A 38 -2.55 15.82 5.92
CA GLU A 38 -1.97 17.08 6.38
C GLU A 38 -1.00 16.88 7.55
N PHE A 39 -1.34 15.98 8.46
CA PHE A 39 -0.45 15.62 9.55
C PHE A 39 0.84 14.98 9.02
N ALA A 40 0.76 14.00 8.13
CA ALA A 40 1.93 13.39 7.48
C ALA A 40 2.85 14.44 6.83
N MET A 41 2.23 15.48 6.25
CA MET A 41 2.89 16.61 5.61
C MET A 41 3.50 17.63 6.56
N SER A 42 3.05 17.66 7.80
CA SER A 42 3.34 18.78 8.72
C SER A 42 4.72 18.73 9.36
N GLY A 43 5.34 17.54 9.48
CA GLY A 43 6.55 17.33 10.28
C GLY A 43 6.35 17.54 11.77
N LYS A 44 5.09 17.54 12.25
CA LYS A 44 4.72 17.80 13.63
C LYS A 44 4.76 16.54 14.50
N ARG A 45 4.59 16.77 15.81
CA ARG A 45 4.47 15.73 16.84
C ARG A 45 3.24 15.99 17.68
N ILE A 46 2.53 14.92 18.02
CA ILE A 46 1.38 14.96 18.94
C ILE A 46 1.70 14.04 20.11
N LYS A 47 1.65 14.58 21.32
CA LYS A 47 1.88 13.80 22.53
C LYS A 47 0.58 13.12 22.94
N GLY A 48 0.60 11.80 23.07
CA GLY A 48 -0.44 10.98 23.71
C GLY A 48 -0.09 10.61 25.15
N SER A 49 -0.92 9.82 25.77
CA SER A 49 -0.68 9.27 27.12
C SER A 49 0.48 8.29 27.13
N GLU A 50 0.56 7.43 26.15
CA GLU A 50 1.49 6.29 26.11
C GLU A 50 2.66 6.48 25.13
N GLY A 51 2.71 7.63 24.43
CA GLY A 51 3.76 7.88 23.44
C GLY A 51 3.55 9.11 22.59
N LEU A 52 4.23 9.15 21.47
CA LEU A 52 4.25 10.27 20.54
C LEU A 52 3.81 9.81 19.15
N LEU A 53 2.85 10.50 18.56
CA LEU A 53 2.59 10.40 17.13
C LEU A 53 3.51 11.37 16.40
N LEU A 54 4.31 10.87 15.46
CA LEU A 54 5.35 11.60 14.76
C LEU A 54 5.05 11.64 13.27
N SER A 55 5.12 12.83 12.70
CA SER A 55 5.21 12.98 11.24
C SER A 55 6.66 13.21 10.86
N ARG A 56 7.18 12.40 9.93
CA ARG A 56 8.52 12.60 9.36
C ARG A 56 8.40 12.89 7.87
N ARG A 57 8.98 14.00 7.46
CA ARG A 57 9.11 14.39 6.05
C ARG A 57 10.51 14.08 5.56
N TYR A 58 10.59 13.65 4.30
CA TYR A 58 11.86 13.41 3.62
C TYR A 58 12.15 14.51 2.59
N SER A 59 13.39 14.58 2.13
CA SER A 59 13.83 15.60 1.16
C SER A 59 13.14 15.45 -0.20
N GLY A 60 12.94 16.57 -0.89
CA GLY A 60 12.32 16.59 -2.22
C GLY A 60 10.82 16.83 -2.23
N PHE A 61 10.22 17.02 -1.08
CA PHE A 61 8.79 17.19 -0.90
C PHE A 61 8.27 18.54 -1.40
N ASN A 62 7.36 18.50 -2.35
CA ASN A 62 6.59 19.66 -2.78
C ASN A 62 5.20 19.64 -2.15
N LYS A 63 4.85 20.69 -1.41
CA LYS A 63 3.51 20.83 -0.84
C LYS A 63 2.51 21.01 -1.99
N PRO A 64 1.44 20.20 -2.07
CA PRO A 64 0.43 20.39 -3.10
C PRO A 64 -0.27 21.75 -2.91
N VAL A 65 -0.61 22.38 -4.02
CA VAL A 65 -1.42 23.58 -4.03
C VAL A 65 -2.89 23.15 -4.08
N GLY A 66 -3.63 23.42 -3.02
CA GLY A 66 -5.08 23.18 -2.94
C GLY A 66 -5.48 22.02 -2.02
N SER A 67 -6.76 21.90 -1.74
CA SER A 67 -7.35 20.80 -0.97
C SER A 67 -7.47 19.57 -1.87
N ALA A 68 -6.59 18.59 -1.67
CA ALA A 68 -6.69 17.32 -2.37
C ALA A 68 -7.90 16.54 -1.83
N GLN A 69 -8.81 16.15 -2.71
CA GLN A 69 -9.92 15.25 -2.35
C GLN A 69 -9.37 13.83 -2.21
N PRO A 70 -9.63 13.13 -1.07
CA PRO A 70 -9.21 11.76 -0.88
C PRO A 70 -10.04 10.81 -1.75
N GLU A 71 -9.37 9.82 -2.34
CA GLU A 71 -9.97 8.74 -3.11
C GLU A 71 -9.46 7.41 -2.56
N VAL A 72 -10.32 6.63 -1.92
CA VAL A 72 -9.95 5.28 -1.45
C VAL A 72 -9.82 4.36 -2.65
N ILE A 73 -8.64 3.76 -2.83
CA ILE A 73 -8.35 2.85 -3.94
C ILE A 73 -8.24 1.40 -3.52
N ASN A 74 -7.93 1.16 -2.25
CA ASN A 74 -7.91 -0.17 -1.67
C ASN A 74 -8.16 -0.08 -0.17
N ALA A 75 -9.00 -0.98 0.34
CA ALA A 75 -9.26 -1.14 1.75
C ALA A 75 -9.43 -2.62 2.08
N ASP A 76 -8.56 -3.15 2.92
CA ASP A 76 -8.65 -4.50 3.44
C ASP A 76 -8.38 -4.52 4.96
N HIS A 77 -8.26 -5.72 5.54
CA HIS A 77 -8.01 -5.86 6.97
C HIS A 77 -6.59 -5.45 7.41
N ASN A 78 -5.65 -5.36 6.47
CA ASN A 78 -4.26 -5.01 6.77
C ASN A 78 -3.96 -3.53 6.55
N HIS A 79 -4.55 -2.92 5.51
CA HIS A 79 -4.25 -1.55 5.15
C HIS A 79 -5.39 -0.84 4.42
N LEU A 80 -5.34 0.48 4.45
CA LEU A 80 -6.14 1.38 3.64
C LEU A 80 -5.21 2.21 2.76
N SER A 81 -5.50 2.29 1.46
CA SER A 81 -4.77 3.12 0.51
C SER A 81 -5.66 4.24 -0.03
N VAL A 82 -5.20 5.47 0.12
CA VAL A 82 -5.92 6.68 -0.27
C VAL A 82 -5.06 7.51 -1.23
N LEU A 83 -5.62 7.88 -2.37
CA LEU A 83 -5.00 8.80 -3.32
C LEU A 83 -5.37 10.24 -2.99
N PHE A 84 -4.36 11.10 -3.04
CA PHE A 84 -4.46 12.55 -3.00
C PHE A 84 -3.89 13.09 -4.31
N ARG A 85 -4.74 13.03 -5.35
CA ARG A 85 -4.34 13.41 -6.71
C ARG A 85 -3.93 14.87 -6.82
N PRO A 86 -2.99 15.20 -7.70
CA PRO A 86 -2.24 14.30 -8.56
C PRO A 86 -0.92 13.80 -7.96
N TYR A 87 -0.63 14.07 -6.69
CA TYR A 87 0.72 14.01 -6.17
C TYR A 87 1.05 12.79 -5.31
N HIS A 88 0.12 12.33 -4.45
CA HIS A 88 0.47 11.37 -3.40
C HIS A 88 -0.49 10.19 -3.30
N ALA A 89 0.06 9.06 -2.87
CA ALA A 89 -0.65 7.90 -2.37
C ALA A 89 -0.26 7.68 -0.89
N LEU A 90 -1.24 7.70 0.00
CA LEU A 90 -1.08 7.43 1.43
C LEU A 90 -1.55 6.02 1.72
N LYS A 91 -0.70 5.21 2.34
CA LYS A 91 -1.03 3.87 2.81
C LYS A 91 -1.00 3.84 4.33
N LEU A 92 -2.14 3.57 4.93
CA LEU A 92 -2.34 3.42 6.37
C LEU A 92 -2.32 1.93 6.71
N PHE A 93 -1.48 1.51 7.65
CA PHE A 93 -1.43 0.15 8.16
C PHE A 93 -2.38 -0.01 9.35
N ARG A 94 -3.27 -0.99 9.28
CA ARG A 94 -4.26 -1.28 10.33
C ARG A 94 -3.69 -2.13 11.46
N GLN A 95 -2.63 -2.86 11.17
CA GLN A 95 -1.88 -3.64 12.14
C GLN A 95 -0.52 -2.96 12.38
N MET A 96 -0.28 -2.62 13.64
CA MET A 96 0.98 -2.00 14.04
C MET A 96 1.92 -3.07 14.57
N GLU A 97 3.09 -3.16 13.95
CA GLU A 97 4.20 -3.96 14.45
C GLU A 97 5.31 -3.02 14.93
N GLU A 98 6.00 -3.42 16.00
CA GLU A 98 7.16 -2.68 16.46
C GLU A 98 8.31 -2.86 15.47
N GLY A 99 8.92 -1.74 15.09
CA GLY A 99 10.01 -1.72 14.13
C GLY A 99 9.72 -0.84 12.92
N ILE A 100 10.66 -0.86 11.98
CA ILE A 100 10.55 -0.13 10.72
C ILE A 100 9.77 -1.00 9.73
N HIS A 101 8.66 -0.47 9.23
CA HIS A 101 7.87 -1.19 8.22
C HIS A 101 8.68 -1.41 6.94
N PRO A 102 8.68 -2.63 6.35
CA PRO A 102 9.48 -2.95 5.16
C PRO A 102 9.27 -2.00 3.96
N GLU A 103 8.03 -1.54 3.74
CA GLU A 103 7.72 -0.59 2.66
C GLU A 103 8.47 0.74 2.84
N LYS A 104 8.54 1.24 4.07
CA LYS A 104 9.34 2.43 4.39
C LYS A 104 10.83 2.15 4.22
N GLU A 105 11.32 1.05 4.79
CA GLU A 105 12.75 0.71 4.78
C GLU A 105 13.27 0.53 3.37
N LEU A 106 12.60 -0.31 2.57
CA LEU A 106 12.99 -0.58 1.19
C LEU A 106 12.86 0.68 0.32
N GLY A 107 11.74 1.41 0.42
CA GLY A 107 11.54 2.63 -0.34
C GLY A 107 12.62 3.68 -0.05
N ARG A 108 12.97 3.87 1.22
CA ARG A 108 14.06 4.79 1.61
C ARG A 108 15.42 4.29 1.18
N PHE A 109 15.69 3.00 1.28
CA PHE A 109 16.95 2.41 0.81
C PHE A 109 17.14 2.63 -0.69
N LEU A 110 16.12 2.34 -1.50
CA LEU A 110 16.19 2.55 -2.96
C LEU A 110 16.44 4.03 -3.29
N GLN A 111 15.77 4.93 -2.58
CA GLN A 111 15.87 6.37 -2.82
C GLN A 111 17.20 6.97 -2.37
N ASP A 112 17.74 6.54 -1.22
CA ASP A 112 18.90 7.18 -0.59
C ASP A 112 20.23 6.50 -0.92
N ARG A 113 20.20 5.21 -1.29
CA ARG A 113 21.39 4.37 -1.42
C ARG A 113 21.62 3.80 -2.80
N THR A 114 20.69 4.02 -3.73
CA THR A 114 20.81 3.47 -5.09
C THR A 114 20.49 4.53 -6.13
N SER A 115 20.82 4.24 -7.40
CA SER A 115 20.39 5.04 -8.55
C SER A 115 19.04 4.58 -9.13
N PHE A 116 18.33 3.66 -8.46
CA PHE A 116 17.06 3.14 -8.93
C PHE A 116 15.95 4.18 -8.77
N ASN A 117 15.40 4.65 -9.87
CA ASN A 117 14.39 5.72 -9.93
C ASN A 117 13.03 5.26 -10.50
N LYS A 118 12.76 3.96 -10.51
CA LYS A 118 11.51 3.37 -11.03
C LYS A 118 10.52 2.98 -9.93
N ALA A 119 10.83 3.29 -8.67
CA ALA A 119 9.89 3.14 -7.56
C ALA A 119 9.33 4.51 -7.14
N PRO A 120 8.09 4.55 -6.61
CA PRO A 120 7.55 5.75 -5.97
C PRO A 120 8.46 6.22 -4.84
N ALA A 121 8.71 7.53 -4.75
CA ALA A 121 9.52 8.06 -3.65
C ALA A 121 8.71 8.07 -2.36
N VAL A 122 9.33 7.68 -1.24
CA VAL A 122 8.75 7.85 0.10
C VAL A 122 8.91 9.32 0.50
N GLU A 123 7.80 10.06 0.54
CA GLU A 123 7.75 11.49 0.81
C GLU A 123 7.61 11.81 2.30
N ALA A 124 6.78 11.04 2.99
CA ALA A 124 6.57 11.19 4.43
C ALA A 124 6.16 9.87 5.08
N THR A 125 6.30 9.80 6.40
CA THR A 125 5.76 8.73 7.22
C THR A 125 5.06 9.27 8.45
N VAL A 126 4.06 8.53 8.94
CA VAL A 126 3.49 8.72 10.26
C VAL A 126 3.91 7.55 11.12
N GLU A 127 4.49 7.84 12.26
CA GLU A 127 5.06 6.85 13.18
C GLU A 127 4.51 7.06 14.59
N TYR A 128 4.37 5.98 15.32
CA TYR A 128 4.07 6.02 16.74
C TYR A 128 5.28 5.58 17.54
N GLN A 129 5.78 6.46 18.40
CA GLN A 129 6.89 6.17 19.29
C GLN A 129 6.37 5.93 20.70
N LEU A 130 6.57 4.71 21.18
CA LEU A 130 6.24 4.32 22.54
C LEU A 130 7.18 4.98 23.56
N SER A 131 6.72 5.10 24.81
CA SER A 131 7.52 5.67 25.91
C SER A 131 8.79 4.85 26.23
N ASN A 132 8.82 3.56 25.91
CA ASN A 132 9.98 2.68 26.02
C ASN A 132 11.01 2.84 24.89
N GLY A 133 10.72 3.69 23.90
CA GLY A 133 11.59 3.94 22.75
C GLY A 133 11.26 3.11 21.51
N GLY A 134 10.33 2.13 21.59
CA GLY A 134 9.85 1.38 20.43
C GLY A 134 9.16 2.31 19.43
N VAL A 135 9.31 2.03 18.15
CA VAL A 135 8.72 2.83 17.06
C VAL A 135 7.95 1.89 16.13
N SER A 136 6.71 2.26 15.81
CA SER A 136 5.88 1.57 14.83
C SER A 136 5.53 2.50 13.68
N THR A 137 5.54 2.03 12.45
CA THR A 137 5.11 2.80 11.28
C THR A 137 3.61 2.65 11.10
N LEU A 138 2.87 3.75 11.16
CA LEU A 138 1.41 3.79 10.97
C LEU A 138 1.02 4.03 9.52
N ALA A 139 1.73 4.94 8.85
CA ALA A 139 1.43 5.26 7.47
C ALA A 139 2.69 5.62 6.70
N VAL A 140 2.67 5.30 5.41
CA VAL A 140 3.68 5.69 4.43
C VAL A 140 3.00 6.50 3.33
N MET A 141 3.54 7.64 3.02
CA MET A 141 3.11 8.48 1.91
C MET A 141 4.14 8.46 0.81
N ASN A 142 3.72 8.02 -0.35
CA ASN A 142 4.54 7.89 -1.55
C ASN A 142 4.11 8.91 -2.61
N THR A 143 5.04 9.27 -3.49
CA THR A 143 4.69 9.97 -4.73
C THR A 143 3.69 9.13 -5.52
N PHE A 144 2.61 9.75 -5.99
CA PHE A 144 1.69 9.08 -6.91
C PHE A 144 2.30 9.02 -8.31
N LEU A 145 2.40 7.82 -8.85
CA LEU A 145 2.80 7.58 -10.24
C LEU A 145 1.55 7.26 -11.06
N PRO A 146 1.12 8.17 -11.96
CA PRO A 146 0.00 7.88 -12.85
C PRO A 146 0.29 6.63 -13.68
N HIS A 147 -0.61 5.67 -13.64
CA HIS A 147 -0.50 4.42 -14.40
C HIS A 147 -1.85 4.07 -15.02
N ARG A 148 -1.84 3.33 -16.13
CA ARG A 148 -3.04 2.85 -16.81
C ARG A 148 -3.54 1.54 -16.24
N SER A 149 -2.61 0.74 -15.68
CA SER A 149 -2.88 -0.60 -15.21
C SER A 149 -1.83 -0.99 -14.18
N ASP A 150 -2.15 -1.95 -13.32
CA ASP A 150 -1.19 -2.58 -12.43
C ASP A 150 -0.57 -3.83 -13.07
N GLY A 151 0.49 -4.37 -12.43
CA GLY A 151 1.21 -5.54 -12.94
C GLY A 151 0.35 -6.81 -12.99
N VAL A 152 -0.61 -6.96 -12.08
CA VAL A 152 -1.52 -8.11 -12.04
C VAL A 152 -2.47 -8.07 -13.25
N HIS A 153 -3.02 -6.90 -13.54
CA HIS A 153 -3.88 -6.71 -14.70
C HIS A 153 -3.13 -6.95 -16.01
N LEU A 154 -1.93 -6.37 -16.15
CA LEU A 154 -1.08 -6.59 -17.32
C LEU A 154 -0.74 -8.06 -17.53
N MET A 155 -0.38 -8.76 -16.45
CA MET A 155 -0.09 -10.19 -16.50
C MET A 155 -1.33 -10.99 -16.92
N ARG A 156 -2.49 -10.68 -16.35
CA ARG A 156 -3.75 -11.34 -16.70
C ARG A 156 -4.11 -11.13 -18.17
N GLU A 157 -4.04 -9.91 -18.67
CA GLU A 157 -4.28 -9.60 -20.08
C GLU A 157 -3.30 -10.33 -21.01
N SER A 158 -2.06 -10.52 -20.61
CA SER A 158 -1.06 -11.23 -21.40
C SER A 158 -1.26 -12.76 -21.39
N LEU A 159 -1.74 -13.32 -20.27
CA LEU A 159 -1.93 -14.76 -20.11
C LEU A 159 -3.24 -15.25 -20.73
N LEU A 160 -4.30 -14.45 -20.78
CA LEU A 160 -5.59 -14.86 -21.33
C LEU A 160 -5.48 -15.37 -22.77
N PRO A 161 -4.87 -14.65 -23.73
CA PRO A 161 -4.71 -15.14 -25.11
C PRO A 161 -3.86 -16.41 -25.20
N PHE A 162 -2.87 -16.53 -24.30
CA PHE A 162 -2.05 -17.76 -24.23
C PHE A 162 -2.91 -18.98 -23.83
N PHE A 163 -3.72 -18.86 -22.79
CA PHE A 163 -4.59 -19.94 -22.36
C PHE A 163 -5.67 -20.27 -23.39
N GLU A 164 -6.27 -19.27 -24.03
CA GLU A 164 -7.22 -19.48 -25.11
C GLU A 164 -6.60 -20.27 -26.28
N SER A 165 -5.40 -19.90 -26.68
CA SER A 165 -4.64 -20.60 -27.72
C SER A 165 -4.30 -22.03 -27.32
N ALA A 166 -3.88 -22.25 -26.07
CA ALA A 166 -3.56 -23.57 -25.55
C ALA A 166 -4.79 -24.48 -25.50
N LEU A 167 -5.97 -23.95 -25.15
CA LEU A 167 -7.24 -24.69 -25.15
C LEU A 167 -7.66 -25.08 -26.56
N MET A 168 -7.41 -24.23 -27.56
CA MET A 168 -7.74 -24.56 -28.97
C MET A 168 -6.83 -25.65 -29.56
N ILE A 169 -5.61 -25.75 -29.12
CA ILE A 169 -4.64 -26.77 -29.61
C ILE A 169 -4.99 -28.17 -29.01
N GLY A 170 -5.81 -28.21 -27.97
CA GLY A 170 -6.14 -29.43 -27.23
C GLY A 170 -5.05 -29.86 -26.27
N SER A 171 -5.41 -30.68 -25.28
CA SER A 171 -4.41 -31.23 -24.36
C SER A 171 -3.40 -32.08 -25.11
N PRO A 172 -2.12 -31.82 -25.03
CA PRO A 172 -1.12 -32.76 -25.53
C PRO A 172 -1.32 -34.09 -24.79
N ALA A 173 -1.29 -35.19 -25.54
CA ALA A 173 -1.39 -36.54 -24.98
C ALA A 173 -0.12 -36.87 -24.16
N GLY A 174 -0.04 -36.35 -22.94
CA GLY A 174 1.08 -36.58 -22.02
C GLY A 174 0.83 -35.90 -20.67
N SER A 175 1.48 -36.38 -19.61
CA SER A 175 1.40 -35.72 -18.31
C SER A 175 2.12 -34.37 -18.35
N LEU A 176 1.61 -33.39 -17.65
CA LEU A 176 2.25 -32.07 -17.50
C LEU A 176 3.71 -32.16 -17.08
N ASP A 177 4.06 -33.19 -16.30
CA ASP A 177 5.43 -33.46 -15.84
C ASP A 177 6.42 -33.78 -16.98
N GLN A 178 5.92 -34.19 -18.15
CA GLN A 178 6.74 -34.45 -19.34
C GLN A 178 6.98 -33.19 -20.20
N LEU A 179 6.14 -32.18 -20.02
CA LEU A 179 6.20 -30.92 -20.79
C LEU A 179 6.95 -29.81 -20.09
N LEU A 180 7.04 -29.89 -18.76
CA LEU A 180 7.78 -28.89 -17.98
C LEU A 180 9.18 -29.44 -17.66
N PRO A 181 10.25 -28.71 -17.99
CA PRO A 181 11.55 -29.06 -17.47
C PRO A 181 11.48 -29.06 -15.94
N PRO A 182 12.20 -29.97 -15.26
CA PRO A 182 12.22 -30.01 -13.81
C PRO A 182 12.61 -28.63 -13.30
N SER A 183 11.67 -27.98 -12.60
CA SER A 183 11.92 -26.65 -12.04
C SER A 183 13.06 -26.76 -11.03
N PRO A 184 14.18 -26.05 -11.23
CA PRO A 184 15.24 -26.05 -10.25
C PRO A 184 14.71 -25.52 -8.92
N SER A 185 15.10 -26.14 -7.80
CA SER A 185 14.69 -25.65 -6.50
C SER A 185 15.16 -24.20 -6.31
N PRO A 186 14.43 -23.34 -5.57
CA PRO A 186 14.84 -21.96 -5.30
C PRO A 186 16.26 -21.86 -4.75
N LEU A 187 16.68 -22.83 -3.95
CA LEU A 187 18.03 -22.90 -3.39
C LEU A 187 19.08 -23.14 -4.49
N ARG A 188 18.76 -23.96 -5.50
CA ARG A 188 19.68 -24.25 -6.60
C ARG A 188 19.80 -23.03 -7.54
N LEU A 189 18.72 -22.30 -7.79
CA LEU A 189 18.74 -21.04 -8.53
C LEU A 189 19.58 -19.99 -7.81
N ALA A 190 19.49 -19.89 -6.49
CA ALA A 190 20.25 -18.92 -5.70
C ALA A 190 21.76 -19.22 -5.66
N THR A 191 22.17 -20.47 -5.88
CA THR A 191 23.57 -20.90 -5.87
C THR A 191 24.18 -21.08 -7.26
N SER A 192 23.36 -21.03 -8.32
CA SER A 192 23.84 -21.12 -9.70
C SER A 192 24.46 -19.81 -10.17
N PRO A 193 25.51 -19.85 -10.99
CA PRO A 193 26.05 -18.64 -11.59
C PRO A 193 25.00 -17.94 -12.49
N PRO A 194 25.08 -16.62 -12.66
CA PRO A 194 24.06 -15.84 -13.37
C PRO A 194 23.71 -16.31 -14.79
N ASN A 195 24.66 -16.97 -15.46
CA ASN A 195 24.48 -17.45 -16.84
C ASN A 195 23.71 -18.78 -16.96
N GLU A 196 23.41 -19.44 -15.82
CA GLU A 196 22.64 -20.69 -15.79
C GLU A 196 21.20 -20.46 -15.30
N GLN A 197 20.81 -19.19 -15.06
CA GLN A 197 19.51 -18.83 -14.52
C GLN A 197 18.45 -18.48 -15.59
N ILE A 198 18.79 -18.58 -16.87
CA ILE A 198 17.92 -18.28 -18.02
C ILE A 198 17.49 -19.57 -18.70
#